data_0146f5d40faa78060d6622a88ba789fc
#
_entry.id   0146f5d40faa78060d6622a88ba789fc
#
_cell.length_a   1.000
_cell.length_b   1.000
_cell.length_c   1.000
_cell.angle_alpha   90.00
_cell.angle_beta   90.00
_cell.angle_gamma   90.00
#
_symmetry.space_group_name_H-M   'P 1'
#
loop_
_entity.id
_entity.type
_entity.pdbx_description
1 polymer ?
#
loop_
_entity_poly.entity_id
_entity_poly.type
_entity_poly.pdbx_seq_one_letter_code
_entity_poly.pdbx_strand_id
1 'polypeptide(L)'
;MAIVKAKPTSPGRRFVVEVVNPDLHKGAPFAALLEKKSRTGGRNNQGRITTRHKGGGHKQHYRIIDFKRNKDGIPGRVERLEYDPNRSANIALVLYADGERRYIIAPKGVTTGSEIMSGAEAPIKPGNCLTLRRMPVGTTIHCIELKPGKGAQLARSAGTSAQLVAREGDYATLRLRSGEMRKVHAECRAVVGEVGNSEHSLRSLGKAGASRWRGVRPTVRGVAMNPVDHPHGGGEGRTSGGRHPVSPWGVPTKGYKTRSNKRTDGMIVRRRKSK
;
A
#
# COMPACT_ATOMS: atom_id res chain seq x y z
N MET A 1 17.44 -1.25 8.32
CA MET A 1 16.51 -0.23 8.89
C MET A 1 16.51 -0.36 10.39
N ALA A 2 16.43 0.74 11.13
CA ALA A 2 16.43 0.76 12.59
C ALA A 2 15.17 1.44 13.13
N ILE A 3 14.64 0.92 14.25
CA ILE A 3 13.53 1.53 14.98
C ILE A 3 14.15 2.38 16.09
N VAL A 4 13.88 3.69 16.06
CA VAL A 4 14.41 4.65 17.01
C VAL A 4 13.28 5.30 17.79
N LYS A 5 13.34 5.22 19.11
CA LYS A 5 12.47 5.97 20.02
C LYS A 5 13.05 7.36 20.22
N ALA A 6 12.23 8.39 20.05
CA ALA A 6 12.65 9.75 20.34
C ALA A 6 12.87 9.96 21.86
N LYS A 7 13.80 10.82 22.22
CA LYS A 7 13.98 11.23 23.62
C LYS A 7 12.71 11.95 24.12
N PRO A 8 12.24 11.70 25.36
CA PRO A 8 10.98 12.25 25.89
C PRO A 8 11.14 13.71 26.36
N THR A 9 11.65 14.57 25.49
CA THR A 9 11.93 15.97 25.79
C THR A 9 10.68 16.86 25.83
N SER A 10 9.57 16.39 25.25
CA SER A 10 8.28 17.08 25.28
C SER A 10 7.13 16.08 25.20
N PRO A 11 5.90 16.45 25.60
CA PRO A 11 4.73 15.56 25.51
C PRO A 11 4.54 14.96 24.11
N GLY A 12 4.76 15.75 23.06
CA GLY A 12 4.62 15.30 21.67
C GLY A 12 5.72 14.36 21.19
N ARG A 13 6.90 14.37 21.80
CA ARG A 13 8.01 13.48 21.44
C ARG A 13 8.06 12.19 22.27
N ARG A 14 7.46 12.18 23.44
CA ARG A 14 7.50 11.03 24.37
C ARG A 14 7.13 9.69 23.74
N PHE A 15 6.17 9.68 22.83
CA PHE A 15 5.64 8.47 22.21
C PHE A 15 6.02 8.33 20.72
N VAL A 16 6.93 9.16 20.23
CA VAL A 16 7.36 9.10 18.83
C VAL A 16 8.30 7.91 18.66
N VAL A 17 7.97 7.08 17.67
CA VAL A 17 8.82 5.99 17.19
C VAL A 17 9.00 6.18 15.68
N GLU A 18 10.25 6.29 15.26
CA GLU A 18 10.63 6.48 13.86
C GLU A 18 11.32 5.24 13.31
N VAL A 19 11.11 4.99 12.03
CA VAL A 19 11.88 4.01 11.26
C VAL A 19 12.91 4.77 10.47
N VAL A 20 14.18 4.53 10.77
CA VAL A 20 15.33 5.16 10.10
C VAL A 20 15.93 4.18 9.11
N ASN A 21 16.04 4.59 7.86
CA ASN A 21 16.76 3.86 6.83
C ASN A 21 17.91 4.74 6.32
N PRO A 22 19.17 4.40 6.65
CA PRO A 22 20.35 5.17 6.22
C PRO A 22 20.57 5.15 4.71
N ASP A 23 20.11 4.10 4.02
CA ASP A 23 20.32 3.90 2.58
C ASP A 23 19.42 4.78 1.70
N LEU A 24 18.47 5.52 2.31
CA LEU A 24 17.61 6.41 1.57
C LEU A 24 18.34 7.66 1.11
N HIS A 25 18.18 7.98 -0.17
CA HIS A 25 18.67 9.22 -0.75
C HIS A 25 18.04 10.44 -0.06
N LYS A 26 18.88 11.37 0.36
CA LYS A 26 18.47 12.60 1.09
C LYS A 26 18.20 13.80 0.17
N GLY A 27 18.57 13.69 -1.11
CA GLY A 27 18.39 14.76 -2.08
C GLY A 27 16.99 14.82 -2.69
N ALA A 28 16.85 15.70 -3.68
CA ALA A 28 15.60 15.87 -4.42
C ALA A 28 15.26 14.62 -5.24
N PRO A 29 13.94 14.30 -5.42
CA PRO A 29 13.52 13.23 -6.30
C PRO A 29 13.79 13.59 -7.78
N PHE A 30 13.79 12.58 -8.65
CA PHE A 30 14.03 12.77 -10.08
C PHE A 30 12.87 13.55 -10.72
N ALA A 31 13.15 14.78 -11.19
CA ALA A 31 12.14 15.76 -11.59
C ALA A 31 11.24 15.28 -12.75
N ALA A 32 11.81 14.58 -13.74
CA ALA A 32 11.07 14.10 -14.92
C ALA A 32 9.98 13.07 -14.59
N LEU A 33 10.05 12.41 -13.43
CA LEU A 33 9.08 11.42 -12.96
C LEU A 33 8.16 11.96 -11.85
N LEU A 34 8.01 13.29 -11.76
CA LEU A 34 7.12 13.94 -10.81
C LEU A 34 5.91 14.55 -11.48
N GLU A 35 4.75 14.34 -10.87
CA GLU A 35 3.51 14.98 -11.26
C GLU A 35 2.94 15.83 -10.12
N LYS A 36 2.24 16.90 -10.48
CA LYS A 36 1.50 17.71 -9.52
C LYS A 36 0.35 16.90 -8.92
N LYS A 37 0.33 16.78 -7.60
CA LYS A 37 -0.78 16.15 -6.89
C LYS A 37 -1.74 17.21 -6.37
N SER A 38 -2.90 17.35 -7.03
CA SER A 38 -4.00 18.18 -6.56
C SER A 38 -4.68 17.55 -5.34
N ARG A 39 -5.28 18.37 -4.50
CA ARG A 39 -5.99 17.92 -3.29
C ARG A 39 -7.45 18.30 -3.38
N THR A 40 -8.32 17.31 -3.28
CA THR A 40 -9.77 17.50 -3.28
C THR A 40 -10.34 17.69 -1.87
N GLY A 41 -9.56 17.44 -0.81
CA GLY A 41 -10.04 17.51 0.57
C GLY A 41 -11.18 16.55 0.87
N GLY A 42 -11.31 15.45 0.13
CA GLY A 42 -12.41 14.49 0.25
C GLY A 42 -13.70 14.93 -0.44
N ARG A 43 -13.67 15.98 -1.28
CA ARG A 43 -14.81 16.47 -2.06
C ARG A 43 -14.87 15.82 -3.43
N ASN A 44 -16.09 15.65 -3.93
CA ASN A 44 -16.35 15.24 -5.31
C ASN A 44 -16.35 16.46 -6.27
N ASN A 45 -16.71 16.24 -7.54
CA ASN A 45 -16.85 17.28 -8.57
C ASN A 45 -17.91 18.35 -8.25
N GLN A 46 -18.91 18.03 -7.40
CA GLN A 46 -19.94 18.95 -6.92
C GLN A 46 -19.55 19.67 -5.63
N GLY A 47 -18.33 19.51 -5.12
CA GLY A 47 -17.86 20.10 -3.87
C GLY A 47 -18.37 19.44 -2.59
N ARG A 48 -19.16 18.35 -2.68
CA ARG A 48 -19.71 17.64 -1.51
C ARG A 48 -18.68 16.68 -0.93
N ILE A 49 -18.66 16.55 0.40
CA ILE A 49 -17.76 15.61 1.08
C ILE A 49 -18.26 14.18 0.87
N THR A 50 -17.53 13.41 0.08
CA THR A 50 -17.77 11.98 -0.17
C THR A 50 -16.84 11.07 0.61
N THR A 51 -15.68 11.59 1.03
CA THR A 51 -14.71 10.88 1.88
C THR A 51 -14.39 11.76 3.08
N ARG A 52 -14.91 11.37 4.25
CA ARG A 52 -14.69 12.12 5.49
C ARG A 52 -13.26 12.01 6.00
N HIS A 53 -12.86 12.89 6.91
CA HIS A 53 -11.58 12.90 7.62
C HIS A 53 -10.35 13.06 6.70
N LYS A 54 -10.52 13.69 5.53
CA LYS A 54 -9.42 14.04 4.62
C LYS A 54 -9.34 15.55 4.40
N GLY A 55 -8.12 16.07 4.34
CA GLY A 55 -7.84 17.47 4.03
C GLY A 55 -6.65 18.01 4.80
N GLY A 56 -6.11 19.13 4.32
CA GLY A 56 -4.89 19.74 4.84
C GLY A 56 -3.64 18.88 4.57
N GLY A 57 -2.67 18.98 5.46
CA GLY A 57 -1.40 18.25 5.37
C GLY A 57 -0.35 18.94 4.49
N HIS A 58 0.86 18.38 4.44
CA HIS A 58 1.98 18.92 3.67
C HIS A 58 1.77 18.72 2.17
N LYS A 59 2.15 19.72 1.32
CA LYS A 59 2.15 19.61 -0.14
C LYS A 59 3.03 18.44 -0.61
N GLN A 60 2.55 17.67 -1.57
CA GLN A 60 3.23 16.49 -2.08
C GLN A 60 3.19 16.48 -3.61
N HIS A 61 4.26 15.99 -4.23
CA HIS A 61 4.28 15.57 -5.62
C HIS A 61 4.04 14.07 -5.72
N TYR A 62 3.34 13.63 -6.75
CA TYR A 62 3.20 12.22 -7.08
C TYR A 62 4.46 11.74 -7.80
N ARG A 63 4.92 10.52 -7.51
CA ARG A 63 5.98 9.84 -8.25
C ARG A 63 5.35 8.88 -9.21
N ILE A 64 5.70 8.97 -10.49
CA ILE A 64 5.24 8.06 -11.52
C ILE A 64 5.96 6.73 -11.29
N ILE A 65 5.21 5.71 -10.89
CA ILE A 65 5.75 4.37 -10.61
C ILE A 65 5.41 3.45 -11.77
N ASP A 66 6.40 2.71 -12.26
CA ASP A 66 6.20 1.65 -13.24
C ASP A 66 5.56 0.42 -12.58
N PHE A 67 4.24 0.36 -12.61
CA PHE A 67 3.47 -0.81 -12.15
C PHE A 67 3.34 -1.89 -13.21
N LYS A 68 3.62 -1.59 -14.49
CA LYS A 68 3.48 -2.55 -15.58
C LYS A 68 4.73 -3.40 -15.78
N ARG A 69 5.91 -2.83 -15.51
CA ARG A 69 7.21 -3.49 -15.67
C ARG A 69 7.35 -4.12 -17.06
N ASN A 70 6.97 -3.38 -18.10
CA ASN A 70 6.90 -3.85 -19.49
C ASN A 70 8.20 -3.67 -20.30
N LYS A 71 9.33 -3.38 -19.66
CA LYS A 71 10.66 -3.40 -20.28
C LYS A 71 11.26 -4.80 -20.19
N ASP A 72 10.90 -5.66 -21.12
CA ASP A 72 11.34 -7.04 -21.13
C ASP A 72 12.74 -7.17 -21.75
N GLY A 73 13.58 -8.02 -21.17
CA GLY A 73 14.92 -8.32 -21.66
C GLY A 73 15.97 -7.24 -21.44
N ILE A 74 15.58 -6.04 -20.99
CA ILE A 74 16.51 -4.93 -20.78
C ILE A 74 16.90 -4.89 -19.30
N PRO A 75 18.20 -5.09 -18.95
CA PRO A 75 18.66 -5.00 -17.59
C PRO A 75 18.61 -3.54 -17.09
N GLY A 76 18.27 -3.37 -15.84
CA GLY A 76 18.27 -2.07 -15.16
C GLY A 76 19.07 -2.16 -13.87
N ARG A 77 19.77 -1.08 -13.53
CA ARG A 77 20.53 -0.93 -12.29
C ARG A 77 19.83 0.05 -11.36
N VAL A 78 19.71 -0.29 -10.09
CA VAL A 78 19.18 0.62 -9.06
C VAL A 78 20.21 1.72 -8.80
N GLU A 79 19.87 2.96 -9.17
CA GLU A 79 20.72 4.13 -8.92
C GLU A 79 20.64 4.55 -7.43
N ARG A 80 19.42 4.57 -6.86
CA ARG A 80 19.20 4.98 -5.48
C ARG A 80 17.84 4.56 -4.95
N LEU A 81 17.70 4.52 -3.62
CA LEU A 81 16.43 4.31 -2.93
C LEU A 81 15.91 5.66 -2.42
N GLU A 82 14.62 5.91 -2.57
CA GLU A 82 13.99 7.17 -2.18
C GLU A 82 12.77 6.97 -1.28
N TYR A 83 12.53 7.95 -0.43
CA TYR A 83 11.29 8.07 0.34
C TYR A 83 10.16 8.60 -0.55
N ASP A 84 8.99 7.96 -0.54
CA ASP A 84 7.80 8.47 -1.21
C ASP A 84 6.70 8.83 -0.18
N PRO A 85 6.30 10.11 -0.09
CA PRO A 85 5.24 10.53 0.84
C PRO A 85 3.84 10.04 0.46
N ASN A 86 3.68 9.44 -0.73
CA ASN A 86 2.37 8.97 -1.22
C ASN A 86 2.06 7.52 -0.83
N ARG A 87 3.05 6.78 -0.35
CA ARG A 87 2.91 5.37 0.01
C ARG A 87 3.74 5.01 1.23
N SER A 88 3.46 3.84 1.80
CA SER A 88 4.22 3.32 2.94
C SER A 88 5.55 2.68 2.52
N ALA A 89 5.63 2.13 1.31
CA ALA A 89 6.84 1.54 0.75
C ALA A 89 7.81 2.61 0.25
N ASN A 90 9.11 2.37 0.35
CA ASN A 90 10.13 3.13 -0.35
C ASN A 90 10.10 2.79 -1.84
N ILE A 91 10.68 3.64 -2.66
CA ILE A 91 10.80 3.46 -4.10
C ILE A 91 12.26 3.40 -4.51
N ALA A 92 12.55 2.72 -5.62
CA ALA A 92 13.88 2.65 -6.23
C ALA A 92 13.85 3.35 -7.58
N LEU A 93 14.81 4.22 -7.81
CA LEU A 93 15.08 4.78 -9.14
C LEU A 93 15.98 3.80 -9.88
N VAL A 94 15.53 3.34 -11.03
CA VAL A 94 16.22 2.36 -11.87
C VAL A 94 16.62 3.01 -13.16
N LEU A 95 17.90 2.90 -13.51
CA LEU A 95 18.46 3.24 -14.80
C LEU A 95 18.55 1.97 -15.63
N TYR A 96 17.88 1.93 -16.75
CA TYR A 96 17.94 0.83 -17.72
C TYR A 96 19.12 1.03 -18.68
N ALA A 97 19.57 -0.06 -19.32
CA ALA A 97 20.70 -0.03 -20.26
C ALA A 97 20.47 0.90 -21.47
N ASP A 98 19.21 1.18 -21.82
CA ASP A 98 18.82 2.14 -22.87
C ASP A 98 18.79 3.60 -22.40
N GLY A 99 19.20 3.90 -21.17
CA GLY A 99 19.24 5.24 -20.59
C GLY A 99 17.92 5.71 -19.96
N GLU A 100 16.80 4.99 -20.11
CA GLU A 100 15.52 5.37 -19.50
C GLU A 100 15.56 5.13 -17.99
N ARG A 101 15.03 6.09 -17.24
CA ARG A 101 14.83 5.96 -15.78
C ARG A 101 13.38 5.70 -15.44
N ARG A 102 13.13 4.77 -14.54
CA ARG A 102 11.79 4.50 -13.98
C ARG A 102 11.85 4.33 -12.47
N TYR A 103 10.80 4.76 -11.78
CA TYR A 103 10.59 4.37 -10.39
C TYR A 103 9.87 3.03 -10.30
N ILE A 104 10.32 2.20 -9.38
CA ILE A 104 9.64 0.97 -8.97
C ILE A 104 9.41 0.96 -7.46
N ILE A 105 8.50 0.11 -6.97
CA ILE A 105 8.42 -0.19 -5.53
C ILE A 105 9.70 -0.92 -5.13
N ALA A 106 10.39 -0.43 -4.10
CA ALA A 106 11.63 -1.03 -3.62
C ALA A 106 11.36 -2.37 -2.93
N PRO A 107 11.88 -3.50 -3.46
CA PRO A 107 11.79 -4.79 -2.80
C PRO A 107 12.73 -4.84 -1.59
N LYS A 108 12.43 -5.73 -0.65
CA LYS A 108 13.31 -6.02 0.47
C LYS A 108 14.61 -6.70 -0.03
N GLY A 109 15.75 -6.24 0.49
CA GLY A 109 17.06 -6.75 0.13
C GLY A 109 17.69 -6.17 -1.14
N VAL A 110 16.95 -5.33 -1.87
CA VAL A 110 17.51 -4.58 -3.01
C VAL A 110 18.18 -3.30 -2.50
N THR A 111 19.42 -3.10 -2.92
CA THR A 111 20.27 -1.95 -2.56
C THR A 111 20.69 -1.17 -3.80
N THR A 112 21.31 -0.03 -3.60
CA THR A 112 21.95 0.72 -4.69
C THR A 112 22.98 -0.16 -5.40
N GLY A 113 22.97 -0.16 -6.73
CA GLY A 113 23.82 -1.00 -7.56
C GLY A 113 23.20 -2.37 -7.90
N SER A 114 22.12 -2.80 -7.25
CA SER A 114 21.45 -4.06 -7.60
C SER A 114 20.92 -4.05 -9.03
N GLU A 115 21.08 -5.15 -9.72
CA GLU A 115 20.54 -5.36 -11.06
C GLU A 115 19.15 -5.97 -10.98
N ILE A 116 18.25 -5.49 -11.83
CA ILE A 116 16.88 -5.98 -11.96
C ILE A 116 16.51 -6.14 -13.43
N MET A 117 15.70 -7.13 -13.72
CA MET A 117 15.23 -7.42 -15.07
C MET A 117 13.74 -7.77 -15.06
N SER A 118 13.08 -7.53 -16.17
CA SER A 118 11.70 -7.96 -16.42
C SER A 118 11.68 -8.86 -17.66
N GLY A 119 10.69 -9.76 -17.73
CA GLY A 119 10.48 -10.62 -18.89
C GLY A 119 10.51 -12.10 -18.57
N ALA A 120 10.30 -12.91 -19.60
CA ALA A 120 10.18 -14.36 -19.46
C ALA A 120 11.50 -15.05 -19.02
N GLU A 121 12.65 -14.47 -19.40
CA GLU A 121 13.98 -15.02 -19.12
C GLU A 121 14.64 -14.38 -17.90
N ALA A 122 13.95 -13.50 -17.21
CA ALA A 122 14.49 -12.87 -16.01
C ALA A 122 14.77 -13.92 -14.92
N PRO A 123 15.95 -13.93 -14.28
CA PRO A 123 16.26 -14.87 -13.21
C PRO A 123 15.34 -14.65 -12.00
N ILE A 124 15.10 -15.72 -11.22
CA ILE A 124 14.23 -15.67 -10.05
C ILE A 124 15.00 -15.06 -8.86
N LYS A 125 15.24 -13.75 -8.95
CA LYS A 125 15.89 -12.94 -7.92
C LYS A 125 14.97 -11.85 -7.41
N PRO A 126 15.07 -11.41 -6.13
CA PRO A 126 14.27 -10.31 -5.61
C PRO A 126 14.37 -9.05 -6.48
N GLY A 127 13.21 -8.48 -6.85
CA GLY A 127 13.14 -7.30 -7.71
C GLY A 127 12.85 -7.59 -9.17
N ASN A 128 13.09 -8.81 -9.65
CA ASN A 128 12.79 -9.21 -11.02
C ASN A 128 11.30 -9.46 -11.22
N CYS A 129 10.80 -9.10 -12.40
CA CYS A 129 9.40 -9.19 -12.76
C CYS A 129 9.18 -10.23 -13.85
N LEU A 130 8.34 -11.23 -13.55
CA LEU A 130 8.01 -12.32 -14.48
C LEU A 130 6.49 -12.55 -14.49
N THR A 131 6.03 -13.33 -15.49
CA THR A 131 4.66 -13.89 -15.44
C THR A 131 4.58 -14.98 -14.38
N LEU A 132 3.40 -15.15 -13.76
CA LEU A 132 3.18 -16.21 -12.76
C LEU A 132 3.39 -17.61 -13.36
N ARG A 133 3.21 -17.76 -14.67
CA ARG A 133 3.49 -19.00 -15.43
C ARG A 133 4.95 -19.42 -15.34
N ARG A 134 5.87 -18.47 -15.24
CA ARG A 134 7.32 -18.73 -15.20
C ARG A 134 7.90 -18.85 -13.79
N MET A 135 7.11 -18.52 -12.75
CA MET A 135 7.59 -18.57 -11.37
C MET A 135 7.39 -19.96 -10.74
N PRO A 136 8.35 -20.49 -9.98
CA PRO A 136 8.17 -21.72 -9.22
C PRO A 136 7.09 -21.59 -8.16
N VAL A 137 6.39 -22.68 -7.90
CA VAL A 137 5.47 -22.79 -6.76
C VAL A 137 6.25 -22.62 -5.45
N GLY A 138 5.65 -21.97 -4.46
CA GLY A 138 6.30 -21.64 -3.18
C GLY A 138 6.96 -20.25 -3.16
N THR A 139 7.22 -19.65 -4.34
CA THR A 139 7.85 -18.32 -4.43
C THR A 139 7.03 -17.25 -3.72
N THR A 140 7.74 -16.42 -2.94
CA THR A 140 7.17 -15.19 -2.37
C THR A 140 7.22 -14.09 -3.42
N ILE A 141 6.11 -13.42 -3.63
CA ILE A 141 5.92 -12.40 -4.68
C ILE A 141 5.17 -11.17 -4.17
N HIS A 142 5.35 -10.05 -4.85
CA HIS A 142 4.66 -8.80 -4.57
C HIS A 142 4.35 -8.04 -5.89
N CYS A 143 3.70 -6.90 -5.80
CA CYS A 143 3.32 -6.09 -6.97
C CYS A 143 2.65 -6.95 -8.07
N ILE A 144 1.57 -7.65 -7.69
CA ILE A 144 0.92 -8.66 -8.53
C ILE A 144 -0.21 -8.02 -9.33
N GLU A 145 -0.29 -8.34 -10.61
CA GLU A 145 -1.42 -7.98 -11.45
C GLU A 145 -2.66 -8.83 -11.14
N LEU A 146 -3.84 -8.28 -11.40
CA LEU A 146 -5.13 -9.01 -11.36
C LEU A 146 -5.64 -9.35 -12.75
N LYS A 147 -5.18 -8.62 -13.77
CA LYS A 147 -5.44 -8.85 -15.20
C LYS A 147 -4.13 -8.64 -15.94
N PRO A 148 -3.80 -9.46 -16.94
CA PRO A 148 -2.57 -9.30 -17.71
C PRO A 148 -2.45 -7.89 -18.32
N GLY A 149 -1.28 -7.27 -18.19
CA GLY A 149 -0.96 -5.95 -18.76
C GLY A 149 -1.60 -4.75 -18.06
N LYS A 150 -2.43 -4.94 -17.04
CA LYS A 150 -3.07 -3.84 -16.32
C LYS A 150 -2.13 -3.13 -15.35
N GLY A 151 -1.05 -3.76 -14.95
CA GLY A 151 -0.12 -3.31 -13.93
C GLY A 151 -0.47 -3.81 -12.52
N ALA A 152 0.50 -3.73 -11.63
CA ALA A 152 0.42 -4.27 -10.28
C ALA A 152 -0.72 -3.65 -9.45
N GLN A 153 -1.51 -4.50 -8.78
CA GLN A 153 -2.63 -4.11 -7.94
C GLN A 153 -2.58 -4.69 -6.53
N LEU A 154 -2.05 -5.90 -6.35
CA LEU A 154 -1.94 -6.58 -5.05
C LEU A 154 -0.53 -6.45 -4.47
N ALA A 155 -0.41 -6.53 -3.14
CA ALA A 155 0.84 -6.56 -2.37
C ALA A 155 1.82 -5.43 -2.75
N ARG A 156 1.38 -4.16 -2.65
CA ARG A 156 2.18 -2.96 -2.97
C ARG A 156 2.62 -2.14 -1.75
N SER A 157 2.00 -2.38 -0.61
CA SER A 157 2.31 -1.64 0.63
C SER A 157 3.56 -2.19 1.30
N ALA A 158 4.19 -1.39 2.17
CA ALA A 158 5.37 -1.79 2.94
C ALA A 158 5.20 -3.15 3.63
N GLY A 159 6.19 -4.02 3.50
CA GLY A 159 6.23 -5.34 4.12
C GLY A 159 5.14 -6.31 3.65
N THR A 160 4.46 -6.04 2.53
CA THR A 160 3.45 -6.97 2.00
C THR A 160 4.03 -7.91 0.97
N SER A 161 3.47 -9.12 0.94
CA SER A 161 3.79 -10.16 -0.03
C SER A 161 2.60 -11.11 -0.18
N ALA A 162 2.67 -11.98 -1.17
CA ALA A 162 1.81 -13.13 -1.36
C ALA A 162 2.68 -14.34 -1.71
N GLN A 163 2.20 -15.54 -1.48
CA GLN A 163 2.88 -16.77 -1.87
C GLN A 163 2.14 -17.41 -3.05
N LEU A 164 2.87 -17.83 -4.05
CA LEU A 164 2.37 -18.67 -5.13
C LEU A 164 2.23 -20.10 -4.61
N VAL A 165 0.99 -20.58 -4.45
CA VAL A 165 0.71 -21.88 -3.81
C VAL A 165 0.58 -22.99 -4.84
N ALA A 166 -0.12 -22.71 -5.94
CA ALA A 166 -0.33 -23.66 -7.02
C ALA A 166 -0.46 -22.94 -8.36
N ARG A 167 -0.28 -23.70 -9.42
CA ARG A 167 -0.46 -23.25 -10.79
C ARG A 167 -1.10 -24.37 -11.59
N GLU A 168 -2.32 -24.14 -12.05
CA GLU A 168 -3.15 -25.12 -12.73
C GLU A 168 -3.77 -24.49 -13.97
N GLY A 169 -3.43 -25.04 -15.14
CA GLY A 169 -3.91 -24.51 -16.42
C GLY A 169 -3.57 -23.02 -16.61
N ASP A 170 -4.59 -22.22 -16.83
CA ASP A 170 -4.45 -20.77 -17.04
C ASP A 170 -4.50 -19.94 -15.76
N TYR A 171 -4.58 -20.57 -14.59
CA TYR A 171 -4.68 -19.87 -13.32
C TYR A 171 -3.57 -20.24 -12.34
N ALA A 172 -3.15 -19.24 -11.59
CA ALA A 172 -2.25 -19.36 -10.44
C ALA A 172 -3.03 -19.06 -9.16
N THR A 173 -2.87 -19.91 -8.14
CA THR A 173 -3.47 -19.73 -6.82
C THR A 173 -2.49 -19.05 -5.90
N LEU A 174 -2.88 -17.89 -5.38
CA LEU A 174 -2.09 -17.06 -4.49
C LEU A 174 -2.64 -17.09 -3.08
N ARG A 175 -1.77 -17.23 -2.08
CA ARG A 175 -2.09 -17.00 -0.67
C ARG A 175 -1.65 -15.61 -0.27
N LEU A 176 -2.61 -14.74 0.01
CA LEU A 176 -2.37 -13.38 0.47
C LEU A 176 -1.99 -13.36 1.96
N ARG A 177 -1.37 -12.28 2.42
CA ARG A 177 -1.01 -12.08 3.84
C ARG A 177 -2.21 -12.14 4.79
N SER A 178 -3.41 -11.82 4.31
CA SER A 178 -4.67 -11.96 5.07
C SER A 178 -5.13 -13.40 5.28
N GLY A 179 -4.49 -14.38 4.63
CA GLY A 179 -4.90 -15.79 4.59
C GLY A 179 -5.93 -16.12 3.50
N GLU A 180 -6.40 -15.12 2.73
CA GLU A 180 -7.25 -15.36 1.57
C GLU A 180 -6.47 -16.09 0.48
N MET A 181 -7.07 -17.14 -0.08
CA MET A 181 -6.55 -17.83 -1.26
C MET A 181 -7.35 -17.40 -2.49
N ARG A 182 -6.64 -16.92 -3.51
CA ARG A 182 -7.26 -16.33 -4.68
C ARG A 182 -6.60 -16.82 -5.97
N LYS A 183 -7.42 -17.11 -6.98
CA LYS A 183 -6.98 -17.39 -8.35
C LYS A 183 -6.69 -16.08 -9.09
N VAL A 184 -5.63 -16.08 -9.87
CA VAL A 184 -5.23 -15.00 -10.78
C VAL A 184 -4.73 -15.64 -12.07
N HIS A 185 -4.98 -15.02 -13.21
CA HIS A 185 -4.53 -15.55 -14.50
C HIS A 185 -3.01 -15.73 -14.54
N ALA A 186 -2.51 -16.85 -15.06
CA ALA A 186 -1.09 -17.21 -15.05
C ALA A 186 -0.20 -16.27 -15.85
N GLU A 187 -0.75 -15.56 -16.83
CA GLU A 187 -0.05 -14.52 -17.60
C GLU A 187 0.07 -13.18 -16.86
N CYS A 188 -0.57 -13.03 -15.70
CA CYS A 188 -0.36 -11.86 -14.86
C CYS A 188 1.09 -11.80 -14.38
N ARG A 189 1.65 -10.59 -14.39
CA ARG A 189 3.01 -10.33 -13.90
C ARG A 189 3.03 -10.14 -12.40
N ALA A 190 4.14 -10.52 -11.80
CA ALA A 190 4.45 -10.24 -10.40
C ALA A 190 5.96 -10.02 -10.23
N VAL A 191 6.34 -9.40 -9.13
CA VAL A 191 7.74 -9.17 -8.78
C VAL A 191 8.14 -10.17 -7.70
N VAL A 192 9.31 -10.80 -7.85
CA VAL A 192 9.86 -11.76 -6.89
C VAL A 192 10.27 -11.05 -5.59
N GLY A 193 10.01 -11.69 -4.45
CA GLY A 193 10.33 -11.18 -3.12
C GLY A 193 9.16 -10.48 -2.42
N GLU A 194 9.44 -9.74 -1.36
CA GLU A 194 8.49 -8.93 -0.60
C GLU A 194 8.79 -7.43 -0.71
N VAL A 195 7.82 -6.59 -0.46
CA VAL A 195 8.02 -5.13 -0.43
C VAL A 195 8.88 -4.76 0.76
N GLY A 196 9.84 -3.88 0.57
CA GLY A 196 10.69 -3.34 1.63
C GLY A 196 9.96 -2.50 2.68
N ASN A 197 10.70 -1.97 3.66
CA ASN A 197 10.18 -1.12 4.74
C ASN A 197 9.14 -1.82 5.64
N SER A 198 9.35 -3.10 5.97
CA SER A 198 8.44 -3.93 6.78
C SER A 198 8.13 -3.33 8.16
N GLU A 199 9.07 -2.59 8.74
CA GLU A 199 8.98 -1.94 10.04
C GLU A 199 8.07 -0.70 10.05
N HIS A 200 7.57 -0.25 8.89
CA HIS A 200 6.70 0.92 8.78
C HIS A 200 5.48 0.87 9.72
N SER A 201 4.93 -0.31 9.96
CA SER A 201 3.79 -0.50 10.87
C SER A 201 4.11 -0.28 12.35
N LEU A 202 5.38 -0.33 12.72
CA LEU A 202 5.86 -0.12 14.11
C LEU A 202 6.05 1.35 14.44
N ARG A 203 5.89 2.23 13.47
CA ARG A 203 5.99 3.68 13.62
C ARG A 203 4.87 4.24 14.48
N SER A 204 5.21 5.12 15.42
CA SER A 204 4.26 5.89 16.21
C SER A 204 4.43 7.38 15.95
N LEU A 205 3.33 8.07 15.69
CA LEU A 205 3.34 9.52 15.37
C LEU A 205 3.49 10.40 16.62
N GLY A 206 3.19 9.88 17.80
CA GLY A 206 3.33 10.53 19.08
C GLY A 206 2.34 11.65 19.38
N LYS A 207 1.80 12.37 18.38
CA LYS A 207 0.87 13.49 18.56
C LYS A 207 -0.16 13.61 17.44
N ALA A 208 -1.32 14.17 17.76
CA ALA A 208 -2.41 14.40 16.80
C ALA A 208 -2.01 15.31 15.63
N GLY A 209 -1.17 16.34 15.89
CA GLY A 209 -0.66 17.23 14.85
C GLY A 209 0.12 16.49 13.75
N ALA A 210 0.84 15.41 14.07
CA ALA A 210 1.54 14.60 13.07
C ALA A 210 0.58 13.89 12.11
N SER A 211 -0.62 13.50 12.56
CA SER A 211 -1.70 13.01 11.68
C SER A 211 -2.24 14.12 10.79
N ARG A 212 -2.41 15.34 11.35
CA ARG A 212 -2.84 16.53 10.59
C ARG A 212 -1.87 16.86 9.45
N TRP A 213 -0.56 16.79 9.70
CA TRP A 213 0.46 17.00 8.66
C TRP A 213 0.36 16.01 7.49
N ARG A 214 -0.23 14.84 7.72
CA ARG A 214 -0.46 13.83 6.69
C ARG A 214 -1.81 13.93 5.99
N GLY A 215 -2.59 14.96 6.32
CA GLY A 215 -3.90 15.20 5.71
C GLY A 215 -5.04 14.41 6.35
N VAL A 216 -4.83 13.83 7.52
CA VAL A 216 -5.89 13.16 8.29
C VAL A 216 -6.55 14.18 9.22
N ARG A 217 -7.84 14.45 9.02
CA ARG A 217 -8.63 15.31 9.88
C ARG A 217 -9.13 14.55 11.12
N PRO A 218 -9.46 15.24 12.23
CA PRO A 218 -10.00 14.61 13.41
C PRO A 218 -11.28 13.83 13.13
N THR A 219 -11.48 12.74 13.89
CA THR A 219 -12.69 11.93 13.87
C THR A 219 -13.45 12.16 15.18
N VAL A 220 -14.72 12.55 15.06
CA VAL A 220 -15.65 12.65 16.21
C VAL A 220 -16.39 11.32 16.33
N ARG A 221 -16.53 10.83 17.57
CA ARG A 221 -17.28 9.60 17.85
C ARG A 221 -18.78 9.85 17.63
N GLY A 222 -19.50 8.87 17.07
CA GLY A 222 -20.95 9.00 16.83
C GLY A 222 -21.78 9.31 18.08
N VAL A 223 -21.36 8.80 19.24
CA VAL A 223 -22.03 9.08 20.55
C VAL A 223 -21.88 10.53 21.02
N ALA A 224 -20.95 11.30 20.45
CA ALA A 224 -20.75 12.72 20.75
C ALA A 224 -21.42 13.65 19.72
N MET A 225 -22.23 13.10 18.84
CA MET A 225 -22.99 13.81 17.81
C MET A 225 -24.46 13.93 18.22
N ASN A 226 -25.20 14.78 17.50
CA ASN A 226 -26.65 14.86 17.64
C ASN A 226 -27.34 13.66 16.94
N PRO A 227 -28.62 13.36 17.31
CA PRO A 227 -29.37 12.26 16.69
C PRO A 227 -29.49 12.35 15.17
N VAL A 228 -29.54 13.56 14.61
CA VAL A 228 -29.60 13.80 13.16
C VAL A 228 -28.32 13.41 12.43
N ASP A 229 -27.18 13.47 13.12
CA ASP A 229 -25.85 13.24 12.51
C ASP A 229 -25.40 11.80 12.59
N HIS A 230 -25.86 11.05 13.59
CA HIS A 230 -25.43 9.68 13.81
C HIS A 230 -26.48 8.86 14.57
N PRO A 231 -26.71 7.57 14.22
CA PRO A 231 -27.63 6.69 14.96
C PRO A 231 -27.29 6.45 16.44
N HIS A 232 -26.06 6.78 16.86
CA HIS A 232 -25.62 6.75 18.27
C HIS A 232 -25.64 8.13 18.93
N GLY A 233 -26.15 9.16 18.24
CA GLY A 233 -26.20 10.52 18.74
C GLY A 233 -27.35 10.75 19.74
N GLY A 234 -27.23 11.82 20.51
CA GLY A 234 -28.18 12.24 21.47
C GLY A 234 -27.88 11.80 22.90
N GLY A 235 -28.84 12.07 23.82
CA GLY A 235 -28.73 11.82 25.24
C GLY A 235 -28.19 13.01 26.03
N GLU A 236 -28.34 12.96 27.35
CA GLU A 236 -27.79 13.95 28.29
C GLU A 236 -26.44 13.48 28.84
N GLY A 237 -25.44 14.35 28.77
CA GLY A 237 -24.11 14.10 29.29
C GLY A 237 -23.39 12.93 28.61
N ARG A 238 -22.79 12.05 29.41
CA ARG A 238 -22.00 10.91 28.93
C ARG A 238 -22.87 9.67 28.72
N THR A 239 -23.48 9.55 27.53
CA THR A 239 -24.35 8.43 27.18
C THR A 239 -23.59 7.28 26.50
N SER A 240 -24.16 6.09 26.52
CA SER A 240 -23.72 4.91 25.74
C SER A 240 -24.36 4.93 24.35
N GLY A 241 -23.93 4.01 23.47
CA GLY A 241 -24.44 3.93 22.09
C GLY A 241 -25.91 3.50 21.96
N GLY A 242 -26.51 2.92 23.03
CA GLY A 242 -27.92 2.53 23.11
C GLY A 242 -28.38 1.41 22.16
N ARG A 243 -27.52 0.92 21.27
CA ARG A 243 -27.83 -0.09 20.25
C ARG A 243 -26.56 -0.77 19.76
N HIS A 244 -26.71 -1.78 18.91
CA HIS A 244 -25.55 -2.40 18.25
C HIS A 244 -24.72 -1.37 17.49
N PRO A 245 -23.35 -1.51 17.47
CA PRO A 245 -22.48 -0.55 16.78
C PRO A 245 -22.78 -0.48 15.29
N VAL A 246 -23.11 0.72 14.82
CA VAL A 246 -23.41 0.98 13.41
C VAL A 246 -22.60 2.17 12.89
N SER A 247 -22.47 2.26 11.56
CA SER A 247 -21.92 3.41 10.87
C SER A 247 -22.90 4.60 10.88
N PRO A 248 -22.47 5.81 10.45
CA PRO A 248 -23.40 6.94 10.28
C PRO A 248 -24.59 6.66 9.37
N TRP A 249 -24.46 5.70 8.48
CA TRP A 249 -25.50 5.26 7.54
C TRP A 249 -26.31 4.04 8.03
N GLY A 250 -26.14 3.66 9.28
CA GLY A 250 -26.89 2.54 9.89
C GLY A 250 -26.35 1.15 9.58
N VAL A 251 -25.25 1.03 8.82
CA VAL A 251 -24.66 -0.29 8.48
C VAL A 251 -23.94 -0.86 9.71
N PRO A 252 -24.23 -2.13 10.12
CA PRO A 252 -23.52 -2.78 11.23
C PRO A 252 -22.02 -2.80 11.03
N THR A 253 -21.25 -2.39 12.06
CA THR A 253 -19.78 -2.32 11.99
C THR A 253 -19.10 -3.62 12.41
N LYS A 254 -19.83 -4.55 13.03
CA LYS A 254 -19.34 -5.87 13.45
C LYS A 254 -20.13 -6.97 12.76
N GLY A 255 -19.43 -7.98 12.24
CA GLY A 255 -20.02 -9.20 11.67
C GLY A 255 -20.63 -9.05 10.27
N TYR A 256 -20.98 -7.85 9.82
CA TYR A 256 -21.60 -7.63 8.52
C TYR A 256 -20.60 -7.87 7.36
N LYS A 257 -21.02 -8.65 6.36
CA LYS A 257 -20.24 -8.93 5.15
C LYS A 257 -20.39 -7.77 4.17
N THR A 258 -19.38 -6.90 4.08
CA THR A 258 -19.41 -5.69 3.24
C THR A 258 -19.08 -5.92 1.78
N ARG A 259 -18.52 -7.08 1.40
CA ARG A 259 -18.20 -7.39 0.00
C ARG A 259 -19.47 -7.62 -0.83
N SER A 260 -19.68 -6.79 -1.84
CA SER A 260 -20.81 -6.87 -2.78
C SER A 260 -20.43 -7.29 -4.20
N ASN A 261 -19.12 -7.34 -4.53
CA ASN A 261 -18.67 -7.68 -5.88
C ASN A 261 -18.76 -9.19 -6.15
N LYS A 262 -19.87 -9.63 -6.75
CA LYS A 262 -20.11 -11.03 -7.10
C LYS A 262 -19.29 -11.53 -8.30
N ARG A 263 -18.91 -10.63 -9.23
CA ARG A 263 -18.19 -11.01 -10.48
C ARG A 263 -16.90 -11.77 -10.26
N THR A 264 -16.22 -11.55 -9.16
CA THR A 264 -14.92 -12.14 -8.83
C THR A 264 -14.98 -13.12 -7.66
N ASP A 265 -16.16 -13.56 -7.25
CA ASP A 265 -16.31 -14.56 -6.17
C ASP A 265 -15.74 -15.90 -6.59
N GLY A 266 -15.94 -16.33 -7.84
CA GLY A 266 -15.33 -17.54 -8.38
C GLY A 266 -13.81 -17.56 -8.42
N MET A 267 -13.16 -16.39 -8.28
CA MET A 267 -11.69 -16.28 -8.15
C MET A 267 -11.22 -16.49 -6.70
N ILE A 268 -12.10 -16.52 -5.71
CA ILE A 268 -11.74 -16.70 -4.29
C ILE A 268 -11.92 -18.17 -3.92
N VAL A 269 -10.82 -18.88 -3.78
CA VAL A 269 -10.82 -20.31 -3.39
C VAL A 269 -11.15 -20.46 -1.90
N ARG A 270 -10.53 -19.63 -1.06
CA ARG A 270 -10.76 -19.61 0.37
C ARG A 270 -10.70 -18.20 0.92
N ARG A 271 -11.71 -17.78 1.65
CA ARG A 271 -11.74 -16.48 2.32
C ARG A 271 -10.80 -16.47 3.53
N ARG A 272 -10.40 -15.27 3.96
CA ARG A 272 -9.71 -15.10 5.24
C ARG A 272 -10.57 -15.66 6.37
N LYS A 273 -9.96 -16.31 7.37
CA LYS A 273 -10.67 -16.69 8.58
C LYS A 273 -11.16 -15.41 9.29
N SER A 274 -12.44 -15.35 9.65
CA SER A 274 -12.91 -14.38 10.64
C SER A 274 -12.29 -14.76 11.99
N LYS A 275 -11.81 -13.77 12.73
CA LYS A 275 -11.44 -13.97 14.14
C LYS A 275 -12.70 -14.15 14.95
#